data_81a9845d918b43da0a228727e251487d
#
_entry.id   81a9845d918b43da0a228727e251487d
#
_cell.length_a   1.000
_cell.length_b   1.000
_cell.length_c   1.000
_cell.angle_alpha   90.00
_cell.angle_beta   90.00
_cell.angle_gamma   90.00
#
_symmetry.space_group_name_H-M   'P 1'
#
loop_
_entity.id
_entity.type
_entity.pdbx_description
1 polymer ?
#
loop_
_entity_poly.entity_id
_entity_poly.type
_entity_poly.pdbx_seq_one_letter_code
_entity_poly.pdbx_strand_id
1 'polypeptide(L)'
;VFLQAGLSKLLDPDWSAGGFLGGLPEANPFIELFTWFAGNTAVIDPLVIYGQVLIGLALILGVFFRFTALAGALQMLLFWLASFEGGITQGLPVEHGYLVNDVLVYALLLFGLGALGAGRLYGLDRKLEEHSLVEKYPWLKYLLG
;
A
#
# COMPACT_ATOMS: atom_id res chain seq x y z
N VAL A 1 -4.42 -6.98 7.66
CA VAL A 1 -5.05 -6.06 6.72
C VAL A 1 -4.67 -6.43 5.28
N PHE A 2 -3.43 -6.23 4.79
CA PHE A 2 -3.03 -6.41 3.38
C PHE A 2 -3.32 -7.81 2.84
N LEU A 3 -2.81 -8.86 3.48
CA LEU A 3 -2.97 -10.23 2.98
C LEU A 3 -4.45 -10.62 2.89
N GLN A 4 -5.24 -10.31 3.91
CA GLN A 4 -6.67 -10.59 3.90
C GLN A 4 -7.39 -9.82 2.78
N ALA A 5 -7.09 -8.52 2.64
CA ALA A 5 -7.69 -7.69 1.60
C ALA A 5 -7.27 -8.11 0.18
N GLY A 6 -6.03 -8.54 0.00
CA GLY A 6 -5.55 -9.06 -1.27
C GLY A 6 -6.16 -10.41 -1.63
N LEU A 7 -6.24 -11.33 -0.66
CA LEU A 7 -6.84 -12.64 -0.88
C LEU A 7 -8.34 -12.55 -1.15
N SER A 8 -9.08 -11.69 -0.47
CA SER A 8 -10.51 -11.53 -0.75
C SER A 8 -10.78 -11.05 -2.17
N LYS A 9 -9.93 -10.15 -2.69
CA LYS A 9 -10.01 -9.68 -4.08
C LYS A 9 -9.58 -10.74 -5.09
N LEU A 10 -8.52 -11.50 -4.76
CA LEU A 10 -8.00 -12.55 -5.63
C LEU A 10 -9.01 -13.69 -5.81
N LEU A 11 -9.82 -13.96 -4.78
CA LEU A 11 -10.84 -15.02 -4.79
C LEU A 11 -12.18 -14.55 -5.37
N ASP A 12 -12.33 -13.28 -5.65
CA ASP A 12 -13.51 -12.69 -6.28
C ASP A 12 -13.21 -12.39 -7.76
N PRO A 13 -13.67 -13.23 -8.70
CA PRO A 13 -13.37 -13.08 -10.12
C PRO A 13 -14.00 -11.82 -10.74
N ASP A 14 -15.03 -11.27 -10.12
CA ASP A 14 -15.73 -10.07 -10.60
C ASP A 14 -15.19 -8.79 -9.96
N TRP A 15 -14.20 -8.90 -9.08
CA TRP A 15 -13.65 -7.73 -8.42
C TRP A 15 -12.83 -6.86 -9.39
N SER A 16 -13.12 -5.56 -9.38
CA SER A 16 -12.33 -4.55 -10.08
C SER A 16 -12.24 -3.27 -9.26
N ALA A 17 -11.08 -2.63 -9.27
CA ALA A 17 -10.87 -1.30 -8.73
C ALA A 17 -11.76 -0.25 -9.42
N GLY A 18 -12.17 -0.50 -10.67
CA GLY A 18 -13.03 0.39 -11.45
C GLY A 18 -14.37 0.69 -10.77
N GLY A 19 -14.96 -0.29 -10.08
CA GLY A 19 -16.19 -0.09 -9.31
C GLY A 19 -16.01 0.91 -8.17
N PHE A 20 -14.94 0.82 -7.42
CA PHE A 20 -14.60 1.76 -6.36
C PHE A 20 -14.21 3.13 -6.92
N LEU A 21 -13.31 3.15 -7.90
CA LEU A 21 -12.79 4.40 -8.49
C LEU A 21 -13.85 5.21 -9.22
N GLY A 22 -14.78 4.53 -9.89
CA GLY A 22 -15.91 5.19 -10.58
C GLY A 22 -16.97 5.77 -9.64
N GLY A 23 -16.98 5.37 -8.38
CA GLY A 23 -17.87 5.89 -7.34
C GLY A 23 -17.29 7.05 -6.53
N LEU A 24 -16.07 7.49 -6.83
CA LEU A 24 -15.45 8.59 -6.09
C LEU A 24 -16.15 9.93 -6.39
N PRO A 25 -16.27 10.82 -5.39
CA PRO A 25 -16.87 12.13 -5.58
C PRO A 25 -16.10 12.98 -6.59
N GLU A 26 -16.81 13.67 -7.49
CA GLU A 26 -16.21 14.62 -8.44
C GLU A 26 -15.47 15.76 -7.74
N ALA A 27 -15.85 16.08 -6.52
CA ALA A 27 -15.20 17.10 -5.69
C ALA A 27 -13.86 16.63 -5.07
N ASN A 28 -13.48 15.36 -5.23
CA ASN A 28 -12.19 14.87 -4.74
C ASN A 28 -11.05 15.61 -5.45
N PRO A 29 -10.08 16.23 -4.71
CA PRO A 29 -9.00 17.00 -5.29
C PRO A 29 -8.08 16.18 -6.24
N PHE A 30 -8.12 14.87 -6.13
CA PHE A 30 -7.29 13.92 -6.90
C PHE A 30 -8.11 13.13 -7.92
N ILE A 31 -9.32 13.58 -8.24
CA ILE A 31 -10.25 12.84 -9.10
C ILE A 31 -9.67 12.53 -10.48
N GLU A 32 -8.86 13.41 -11.06
CA GLU A 32 -8.23 13.18 -12.36
C GLU A 32 -7.29 11.96 -12.32
N LEU A 33 -6.50 11.82 -11.24
CA LEU A 33 -5.62 10.66 -11.04
C LEU A 33 -6.45 9.37 -10.94
N PHE A 34 -7.51 9.40 -10.16
CA PHE A 34 -8.37 8.22 -9.95
C PHE A 34 -9.20 7.87 -11.18
N THR A 35 -9.61 8.85 -11.96
CA THR A 35 -10.26 8.63 -13.25
C THR A 35 -9.30 7.96 -14.23
N TRP A 36 -8.03 8.37 -14.25
CA TRP A 36 -7.01 7.71 -15.05
C TRP A 36 -6.81 6.26 -14.60
N PHE A 37 -6.79 5.98 -13.29
CA PHE A 37 -6.73 4.61 -12.77
C PHE A 37 -7.95 3.79 -13.20
N ALA A 38 -9.16 4.36 -13.12
CA ALA A 38 -10.39 3.71 -13.54
C ALA A 38 -10.40 3.37 -15.04
N GLY A 39 -9.77 4.21 -15.88
CA GLY A 39 -9.60 3.95 -17.31
C GLY A 39 -8.53 2.88 -17.62
N ASN A 40 -7.73 2.47 -16.65
CA ASN A 40 -6.61 1.54 -16.82
C ASN A 40 -6.70 0.31 -15.89
N THR A 41 -7.91 -0.17 -15.62
CA THR A 41 -8.15 -1.30 -14.69
C THR A 41 -7.39 -2.57 -15.06
N ALA A 42 -7.15 -2.83 -16.36
CA ALA A 42 -6.35 -3.96 -16.79
C ALA A 42 -4.94 -4.02 -16.17
N VAL A 43 -4.40 -2.88 -15.74
CA VAL A 43 -3.10 -2.76 -15.06
C VAL A 43 -3.31 -2.55 -13.56
N ILE A 44 -4.28 -1.73 -13.19
CA ILE A 44 -4.52 -1.34 -11.79
C ILE A 44 -5.04 -2.52 -10.96
N ASP A 45 -5.96 -3.32 -11.50
CA ASP A 45 -6.53 -4.46 -10.77
C ASP A 45 -5.45 -5.49 -10.36
N PRO A 46 -4.61 -6.01 -11.28
CA PRO A 46 -3.51 -6.89 -10.89
C PRO A 46 -2.53 -6.24 -9.91
N LEU A 47 -2.23 -4.95 -10.11
CA LEU A 47 -1.32 -4.22 -9.22
C LEU A 47 -1.86 -4.13 -7.79
N VAL A 48 -3.15 -3.86 -7.63
CA VAL A 48 -3.80 -3.80 -6.30
C VAL A 48 -3.90 -5.19 -5.68
N ILE A 49 -4.40 -6.19 -6.42
CA ILE A 49 -4.61 -7.55 -5.92
C ILE A 49 -3.28 -8.18 -5.49
N TYR A 50 -2.37 -8.35 -6.45
CA TYR A 50 -1.08 -9.00 -6.19
C TYR A 50 -0.19 -8.15 -5.30
N GLY A 51 -0.24 -6.81 -5.44
CA GLY A 51 0.46 -5.90 -4.55
C GLY A 51 0.06 -6.12 -3.10
N GLN A 52 -1.23 -6.18 -2.78
CA GLN A 52 -1.71 -6.43 -1.42
C GLN A 52 -1.31 -7.81 -0.89
N VAL A 53 -1.40 -8.86 -1.71
CA VAL A 53 -0.99 -10.21 -1.31
C VAL A 53 0.51 -10.25 -1.02
N LEU A 54 1.33 -9.74 -1.94
CA LEU A 54 2.79 -9.76 -1.80
C LEU A 54 3.27 -8.89 -0.64
N ILE A 55 2.73 -7.67 -0.50
CA ILE A 55 3.01 -6.80 0.65
C ILE A 55 2.64 -7.51 1.94
N GLY A 56 1.45 -8.10 2.02
CA GLY A 56 0.98 -8.80 3.20
C GLY A 56 1.87 -9.98 3.60
N LEU A 57 2.27 -10.82 2.64
CA LEU A 57 3.19 -11.93 2.87
C LEU A 57 4.58 -11.46 3.27
N ALA A 58 5.13 -10.47 2.57
CA ALA A 58 6.47 -9.98 2.83
C ALA A 58 6.57 -9.28 4.21
N LEU A 59 5.53 -8.55 4.63
CA LEU A 59 5.46 -7.96 5.98
C LEU A 59 5.40 -9.04 7.08
N ILE A 60 4.62 -10.11 6.88
CA ILE A 60 4.52 -11.21 7.85
C ILE A 60 5.84 -11.95 7.97
N LEU A 61 6.52 -12.19 6.85
CA LEU A 61 7.81 -12.91 6.82
C LEU A 61 8.99 -12.02 7.18
N GLY A 62 8.84 -10.69 7.14
CA GLY A 62 9.92 -9.74 7.32
C GLY A 62 10.98 -9.84 6.22
N VAL A 63 10.52 -9.91 4.94
CA VAL A 63 11.37 -10.04 3.75
C VAL A 63 11.32 -8.76 2.95
N PHE A 64 12.49 -8.21 2.58
CA PHE A 64 12.60 -6.91 1.92
C PHE A 64 11.78 -5.83 2.65
N PHE A 65 11.88 -5.83 3.97
CA PHE A 65 10.91 -5.17 4.84
C PHE A 65 10.85 -3.67 4.58
N ARG A 66 11.97 -2.99 4.34
CA ARG A 66 11.97 -1.55 4.03
C ARG A 66 11.22 -1.24 2.75
N PHE A 67 11.51 -1.99 1.69
CA PHE A 67 10.84 -1.82 0.42
C PHE A 67 9.34 -2.11 0.54
N THR A 68 9.00 -3.23 1.18
CA THR A 68 7.62 -3.67 1.37
C THR A 68 6.81 -2.69 2.24
N ALA A 69 7.41 -2.19 3.30
CA ALA A 69 6.79 -1.21 4.18
C ALA A 69 6.55 0.12 3.45
N LEU A 70 7.50 0.57 2.62
CA LEU A 70 7.33 1.76 1.79
C LEU A 70 6.22 1.57 0.74
N ALA A 71 6.21 0.43 0.05
CA ALA A 71 5.17 0.11 -0.93
C ALA A 71 3.77 0.05 -0.27
N GLY A 72 3.67 -0.58 0.89
CA GLY A 72 2.43 -0.61 1.68
C GLY A 72 1.99 0.76 2.17
N ALA A 73 2.92 1.58 2.65
CA ALA A 73 2.64 2.95 3.07
C ALA A 73 2.12 3.80 1.90
N LEU A 74 2.74 3.67 0.71
CA LEU A 74 2.31 4.37 -0.50
C LEU A 74 0.90 3.92 -0.92
N GLN A 75 0.61 2.62 -0.88
CA GLN A 75 -0.71 2.10 -1.21
C GLN A 75 -1.78 2.61 -0.24
N MET A 76 -1.50 2.62 1.07
CA MET A 76 -2.41 3.20 2.07
C MET A 76 -2.59 4.70 1.86
N LEU A 77 -1.54 5.42 1.50
CA LEU A 77 -1.64 6.84 1.19
C LEU A 77 -2.56 7.10 -0.01
N LEU A 78 -2.47 6.28 -1.07
CA LEU A 78 -3.38 6.39 -2.22
C LEU A 78 -4.84 6.11 -1.82
N PHE A 79 -5.10 5.13 -0.96
CA PHE A 79 -6.45 4.88 -0.44
C PHE A 79 -6.95 6.03 0.43
N TRP A 80 -6.07 6.63 1.22
CA TRP A 80 -6.42 7.81 2.00
C TRP A 80 -6.75 9.01 1.11
N LEU A 81 -5.99 9.26 0.04
CA LEU A 81 -6.30 10.30 -0.95
C LEU A 81 -7.62 10.04 -1.67
N ALA A 82 -7.95 8.77 -1.94
CA ALA A 82 -9.22 8.39 -2.54
C ALA A 82 -10.42 8.64 -1.62
N SER A 83 -10.22 8.63 -0.30
CA SER A 83 -11.28 8.88 0.67
C SER A 83 -11.71 10.35 0.81
N PHE A 84 -11.10 11.27 0.06
CA PHE A 84 -11.47 12.68 0.07
C PHE A 84 -12.82 12.94 -0.61
N GLU A 85 -13.80 13.43 0.15
CA GLU A 85 -15.15 13.73 -0.37
C GLU A 85 -15.25 15.13 -0.99
N GLY A 86 -14.28 16.01 -0.71
CA GLY A 86 -14.26 17.37 -1.24
C GLY A 86 -12.90 18.03 -1.05
N GLY A 87 -12.76 19.28 -1.53
CA GLY A 87 -11.56 20.08 -1.30
C GLY A 87 -11.44 20.53 0.16
N ILE A 88 -10.27 21.03 0.54
CA ILE A 88 -9.95 21.53 1.88
C ILE A 88 -10.97 22.59 2.35
N THR A 89 -11.62 23.28 1.39
CA THR A 89 -12.60 24.35 1.63
C THR A 89 -14.02 23.84 1.82
N GLN A 90 -14.34 22.58 1.47
CA GLN A 90 -15.68 22.00 1.55
C GLN A 90 -15.89 21.03 2.71
N GLY A 91 -15.02 21.06 3.65
CA GLY A 91 -14.95 20.12 4.77
C GLY A 91 -13.84 19.10 4.54
N LEU A 92 -13.10 18.86 5.61
CA LEU A 92 -12.03 17.87 5.58
C LEU A 92 -12.66 16.51 5.25
N PRO A 93 -11.99 15.78 4.43
CA PRO A 93 -12.48 14.56 3.87
C PRO A 93 -12.59 13.54 4.94
N VAL A 94 -13.35 12.54 4.65
CA VAL A 94 -13.24 11.27 5.27
C VAL A 94 -14.43 10.93 6.12
N GLU A 95 -14.80 9.68 6.06
CA GLU A 95 -15.72 9.07 7.00
C GLU A 95 -15.61 9.73 8.38
N HIS A 96 -16.67 10.33 8.84
CA HIS A 96 -16.78 11.04 10.13
C HIS A 96 -16.08 12.42 10.23
N GLY A 97 -15.59 13.01 9.13
CA GLY A 97 -15.06 14.38 9.13
C GLY A 97 -13.65 14.55 9.74
N TYR A 98 -12.89 13.47 9.91
CA TYR A 98 -11.52 13.53 10.44
C TYR A 98 -10.48 13.40 9.32
N LEU A 99 -9.46 14.25 9.34
CA LEU A 99 -8.31 14.17 8.45
C LEU A 99 -7.50 12.88 8.70
N VAL A 100 -7.43 12.47 9.95
CA VAL A 100 -6.70 11.28 10.38
C VAL A 100 -7.68 10.13 10.57
N ASN A 101 -7.60 9.14 9.69
CA ASN A 101 -8.33 7.88 9.78
C ASN A 101 -7.36 6.71 9.94
N ASP A 102 -7.88 5.51 10.09
CA ASP A 102 -7.09 4.27 10.23
C ASP A 102 -6.16 4.03 9.05
N VAL A 103 -6.57 4.37 7.82
CA VAL A 103 -5.75 4.22 6.61
C VAL A 103 -4.48 5.06 6.67
N LEU A 104 -4.61 6.34 7.08
CA LEU A 104 -3.44 7.21 7.27
C LEU A 104 -2.56 6.73 8.41
N VAL A 105 -3.15 6.25 9.51
CA VAL A 105 -2.39 5.66 10.63
C VAL A 105 -1.59 4.45 10.16
N TYR A 106 -2.17 3.56 9.35
CA TYR A 106 -1.43 2.42 8.78
C TYR A 106 -0.31 2.87 7.84
N ALA A 107 -0.51 3.91 7.03
CA ALA A 107 0.54 4.46 6.17
C ALA A 107 1.74 4.94 6.99
N LEU A 108 1.48 5.73 8.04
CA LEU A 108 2.53 6.26 8.92
C LEU A 108 3.23 5.16 9.72
N LEU A 109 2.47 4.18 10.22
CA LEU A 109 3.01 3.04 10.95
C LEU A 109 3.97 2.22 10.08
N LEU A 110 3.56 1.89 8.85
CA LEU A 110 4.38 1.15 7.91
C LEU A 110 5.65 1.91 7.56
N PHE A 111 5.53 3.20 7.26
CA PHE A 111 6.67 4.06 7.00
C PHE A 111 7.66 4.06 8.18
N GLY A 112 7.15 4.24 9.41
CA GLY A 112 7.96 4.22 10.62
C GLY A 112 8.67 2.89 10.86
N LEU A 113 7.95 1.76 10.72
CA LEU A 113 8.53 0.42 10.87
C LEU A 113 9.59 0.12 9.80
N GLY A 114 9.35 0.56 8.56
CA GLY A 114 10.34 0.46 7.49
C GLY A 114 11.60 1.28 7.77
N ALA A 115 11.44 2.51 8.27
CA ALA A 115 12.56 3.38 8.64
C ALA A 115 13.39 2.77 9.78
N LEU A 116 12.74 2.15 10.76
CA LEU A 116 13.40 1.47 11.88
C LEU A 116 14.07 0.14 11.50
N GLY A 117 13.78 -0.40 10.32
CA GLY A 117 14.35 -1.67 9.89
C GLY A 117 13.85 -2.87 10.70
N ALA A 118 12.53 -2.93 10.96
CA ALA A 118 11.93 -3.95 11.81
C ALA A 118 12.12 -5.39 11.29
N GLY A 119 12.33 -5.57 9.99
CA GLY A 119 12.59 -6.89 9.37
C GLY A 119 13.88 -7.57 9.84
N ARG A 120 14.88 -6.78 10.25
CA ARG A 120 16.11 -7.30 10.85
C ARG A 120 15.95 -7.81 12.26
N LEU A 121 14.99 -7.24 13.00
CA LEU A 121 14.76 -7.60 14.40
C LEU A 121 13.95 -8.90 14.53
N TYR A 122 12.89 -9.03 13.75
CA TYR A 122 11.93 -10.12 13.89
C TYR A 122 11.67 -10.91 12.60
N GLY A 123 12.26 -10.49 11.45
CA GLY A 123 12.03 -11.08 10.14
C GLY A 123 13.19 -11.88 9.59
N LEU A 124 13.02 -12.30 8.33
CA LEU A 124 14.03 -13.06 7.59
C LEU A 124 15.10 -12.17 6.98
N ASP A 125 14.97 -10.85 6.99
CA ASP A 125 15.92 -9.92 6.37
C ASP A 125 17.33 -10.07 6.94
N ARG A 126 17.48 -10.33 8.23
CA ARG A 126 18.78 -10.61 8.85
C ARG A 126 19.49 -11.81 8.21
N LYS A 127 18.75 -12.87 7.91
CA LYS A 127 19.31 -14.06 7.24
C LYS A 127 19.60 -13.80 5.77
N LEU A 128 18.77 -12.96 5.12
CA LEU A 128 18.98 -12.60 3.73
C LEU A 128 20.20 -11.70 3.54
N GLU A 129 20.56 -10.87 4.52
CA GLU A 129 21.79 -10.06 4.47
C GLU A 129 23.06 -10.90 4.37
N GLU A 130 23.07 -12.10 4.95
CA GLU A 130 24.19 -13.04 4.93
C GLU A 130 24.20 -13.91 3.64
N HIS A 131 23.20 -13.74 2.77
CA HIS A 131 23.08 -14.57 1.56
C HIS A 131 24.02 -14.07 0.46
N SER A 132 24.61 -15.00 -0.29
CA SER A 132 25.59 -14.73 -1.37
C SER A 132 25.07 -13.76 -2.44
N LEU A 133 23.76 -13.69 -2.68
CA LEU A 133 23.16 -12.73 -3.60
C LEU A 133 23.29 -11.28 -3.11
N VAL A 134 23.18 -11.06 -1.81
CA VAL A 134 23.33 -9.74 -1.20
C VAL A 134 24.79 -9.31 -1.16
N GLU A 135 25.71 -10.25 -1.00
CA GLU A 135 27.15 -10.00 -1.14
C GLU A 135 27.49 -9.60 -2.59
N LYS A 136 26.88 -10.28 -3.57
CA LYS A 136 27.07 -9.99 -5.00
C LYS A 136 26.47 -8.67 -5.43
N TYR A 137 25.32 -8.29 -4.84
CA TYR A 137 24.57 -7.08 -5.13
C TYR A 137 24.34 -6.23 -3.87
N PRO A 138 25.33 -5.45 -3.42
CA PRO A 138 25.26 -4.72 -2.14
C PRO A 138 24.10 -3.73 -2.01
N TRP A 139 23.55 -3.26 -3.12
CA TRP A 139 22.40 -2.36 -3.13
C TRP A 139 21.13 -3.01 -2.55
N LEU A 140 21.04 -4.35 -2.57
CA LEU A 140 19.92 -5.08 -1.97
C LEU A 140 19.79 -4.81 -0.46
N LYS A 141 20.89 -4.49 0.23
CA LYS A 141 20.88 -4.16 1.66
C LYS A 141 20.00 -2.95 1.99
N TYR A 142 19.81 -2.03 1.04
CA TYR A 142 18.92 -0.88 1.25
C TYR A 142 17.44 -1.24 1.23
N LEU A 143 17.07 -2.37 0.62
CA LEU A 143 15.70 -2.88 0.56
C LEU A 143 15.35 -3.75 1.77
N LEU A 144 16.37 -4.33 2.40
CA LEU A 144 16.26 -5.11 3.63
C LEU A 144 16.18 -4.16 4.83
N GLY A 145 15.45 -4.57 5.88
CA GLY A 145 15.19 -3.67 6.99
C GLY A 145 15.22 -4.31 8.37
#